data_7d2efcb6ef59c99432dad4559c4da3ed
#
_entry.id   7d2efcb6ef59c99432dad4559c4da3ed
#
_cell.length_a   1.000
_cell.length_b   1.000
_cell.length_c   1.000
_cell.angle_alpha   90.00
_cell.angle_beta   90.00
_cell.angle_gamma   90.00
#
_symmetry.space_group_name_H-M   'P 1'
#
loop_
_entity.id
_entity.type
_entity.pdbx_description
1 polymer ?
#
loop_
_entity_poly.entity_id
_entity_poly.type
_entity_poly.pdbx_seq_one_letter_code
_entity_poly.pdbx_strand_id
1 'polypeptide(L)'
;FQKNIVQFVLDSILYATHNATIMPSFDYNPKEEISNIEVKVNAGSVGGKETRFFVCKKDIEDFFDLEAEAAKTRWEATMKLSIKERIRKRKAIQNVYLDRDFSGTSEDNYRLLKVSMSVNLADFKEGECLILHKENTVSHIKCRLNAFQNDDTIILEVFPPDMPSDLETYYNIPLLLDKDKVDLRNNVYYPFTFSLPGDSDDFWNKMILNSCPKPTFENKEQCEESLKETKEFFNLSLLPKQEEAILNCMQAKDYYLIQGPPGTGKSFVLGIVIVEELFDLKHNVIVIGPNHMAINNAMGQFVKLAPQYSVLATKVGQTYNAPTIKVAYEDKECGIENVSRLNVHWAKTFNSKHNLNWLIGLTPHCLYTSRARGLECDTLIIDEAGQMTIPLALMGMIKAKKVIFAGDHKQLPPIVSSEKVKAELKQSAFQALISDENCTMLDTSFRMCEPICGYVSELFYDGHLKAMKHGHSNTLICDDPLYSFDSPVILHEEDDEGEQVSEKEAAFIANVIAGF
;
A
#
# COMPACT_ATOMS: atom_id res chain seq x y z
N PHE A 1 11.07 10.54 -22.84
CA PHE A 1 9.96 11.06 -22.01
C PHE A 1 8.62 10.66 -22.62
N GLN A 2 8.42 10.82 -23.92
CA GLN A 2 7.19 10.47 -24.62
C GLN A 2 6.93 8.97 -24.69
N LYS A 3 7.91 8.18 -25.12
CA LYS A 3 7.81 6.71 -25.15
C LYS A 3 7.52 6.18 -23.75
N ASN A 4 8.08 6.82 -22.73
CA ASN A 4 7.94 6.41 -21.33
C ASN A 4 6.63 6.91 -20.70
N ILE A 5 6.07 8.07 -21.06
CA ILE A 5 4.72 8.44 -20.63
C ILE A 5 3.66 7.65 -21.41
N VAL A 6 3.79 7.50 -22.71
CA VAL A 6 2.90 6.63 -23.49
C VAL A 6 3.11 5.19 -23.09
N GLN A 7 4.33 4.72 -22.82
CA GLN A 7 4.61 3.39 -22.32
C GLN A 7 4.12 3.24 -20.87
N PHE A 8 4.30 4.23 -19.99
CA PHE A 8 3.74 4.25 -18.65
C PHE A 8 2.20 4.27 -18.68
N VAL A 9 1.59 5.06 -19.55
CA VAL A 9 0.14 5.07 -19.77
C VAL A 9 -0.32 3.77 -20.43
N LEU A 10 0.40 3.24 -21.40
CA LEU A 10 0.12 1.95 -22.04
C LEU A 10 0.35 0.78 -21.08
N ASP A 11 1.40 0.80 -20.29
CA ASP A 11 1.64 -0.20 -19.25
C ASP A 11 0.58 -0.12 -18.14
N SER A 12 0.17 1.09 -17.77
CA SER A 12 -0.95 1.30 -16.84
C SER A 12 -2.29 0.83 -17.44
N ILE A 13 -2.49 1.02 -18.75
CA ILE A 13 -3.64 0.48 -19.50
C ILE A 13 -3.53 -1.04 -19.62
N LEU A 14 -2.37 -1.58 -19.97
CA LEU A 14 -2.12 -3.03 -20.06
C LEU A 14 -2.30 -3.72 -18.71
N TYR A 15 -1.81 -3.10 -17.64
CA TYR A 15 -2.01 -3.58 -16.28
C TYR A 15 -3.45 -3.41 -15.79
N ALA A 16 -4.15 -2.37 -16.23
CA ALA A 16 -5.56 -2.18 -15.90
C ALA A 16 -6.49 -3.11 -16.68
N THR A 17 -6.06 -3.59 -17.85
CA THR A 17 -6.87 -4.46 -18.73
C THR A 17 -6.16 -5.79 -18.95
N HIS A 18 -6.19 -6.67 -17.95
CA HIS A 18 -5.52 -7.98 -17.96
C HIS A 18 -5.87 -8.90 -19.14
N ASN A 19 -6.83 -8.52 -19.99
CA ASN A 19 -7.27 -9.27 -21.17
C ASN A 19 -7.28 -8.42 -22.45
N ALA A 20 -6.72 -7.20 -22.45
CA ALA A 20 -6.64 -6.40 -23.65
C ALA A 20 -5.29 -6.60 -24.34
N THR A 21 -5.30 -7.23 -25.50
CA THR A 21 -4.14 -7.23 -26.38
C THR A 21 -4.08 -5.87 -27.06
N ILE A 22 -3.28 -4.94 -26.52
CA ILE A 22 -2.96 -3.71 -27.22
C ILE A 22 -1.87 -4.09 -28.23
N MET A 23 -2.22 -4.09 -29.49
CA MET A 23 -1.25 -4.13 -30.60
C MET A 23 -1.02 -2.68 -31.04
N PRO A 24 0.04 -2.01 -30.60
CA PRO A 24 0.40 -0.74 -31.21
C PRO A 24 1.04 -1.02 -32.56
N SER A 25 0.30 -0.83 -33.64
CA SER A 25 0.92 -0.58 -34.93
C SER A 25 1.17 0.92 -35.01
N PHE A 26 2.30 1.37 -34.54
CA PHE A 26 2.72 2.74 -34.73
C PHE A 26 3.55 2.83 -36.02
N ASP A 27 2.92 3.18 -37.14
CA ASP A 27 3.59 3.88 -38.20
C ASP A 27 3.60 5.37 -37.86
N TYR A 28 4.60 5.79 -37.08
CA TYR A 28 4.74 7.18 -36.66
C TYR A 28 5.29 8.00 -37.84
N ASN A 29 4.49 8.92 -38.32
CA ASN A 29 4.93 9.98 -39.23
C ASN A 29 4.97 11.30 -38.45
N PRO A 30 6.16 11.87 -38.16
CA PRO A 30 6.28 13.08 -37.32
C PRO A 30 5.68 14.35 -37.94
N LYS A 31 5.04 14.26 -39.10
CA LYS A 31 4.39 15.37 -39.81
C LYS A 31 2.87 15.32 -39.78
N GLU A 32 2.26 14.32 -39.18
CA GLU A 32 0.82 14.27 -39.00
C GLU A 32 0.44 14.85 -37.64
N GLU A 33 -0.49 15.78 -37.64
CA GLU A 33 -1.03 16.38 -36.42
C GLU A 33 -1.57 15.31 -35.47
N ILE A 34 -1.27 15.46 -34.17
CA ILE A 34 -1.59 14.58 -33.07
C ILE A 34 -3.12 14.29 -32.90
N SER A 35 -3.96 15.05 -33.63
CA SER A 35 -5.43 14.89 -33.61
C SER A 35 -5.97 13.54 -34.13
N ASN A 36 -5.11 12.66 -34.68
CA ASN A 36 -5.53 11.42 -35.33
C ASN A 36 -4.97 10.14 -34.70
N ILE A 37 -4.48 10.17 -33.46
CA ILE A 37 -4.11 8.95 -32.75
C ILE A 37 -5.38 8.30 -32.20
N GLU A 38 -6.00 7.43 -32.99
CA GLU A 38 -6.99 6.49 -32.46
C GLU A 38 -6.25 5.41 -31.64
N VAL A 39 -6.24 5.56 -30.33
CA VAL A 39 -5.91 4.46 -29.43
C VAL A 39 -7.12 3.51 -29.44
N LYS A 40 -7.10 2.52 -30.33
CA LYS A 40 -8.07 1.42 -30.25
C LYS A 40 -7.69 0.54 -29.07
N VAL A 41 -8.20 0.91 -27.90
CA VAL A 41 -8.30 -0.04 -26.79
C VAL A 41 -9.35 -1.06 -27.23
N ASN A 42 -8.90 -2.20 -27.74
CA ASN A 42 -9.76 -3.37 -27.77
C ASN A 42 -9.95 -3.82 -26.33
N ALA A 43 -10.79 -3.10 -25.61
CA ALA A 43 -11.49 -3.70 -24.49
C ALA A 43 -12.24 -4.86 -25.11
N GLY A 44 -11.65 -6.05 -25.03
CA GLY A 44 -12.40 -7.24 -25.32
C GLY A 44 -13.68 -7.07 -24.55
N SER A 45 -14.79 -6.91 -25.26
CA SER A 45 -16.10 -6.97 -24.67
C SER A 45 -16.09 -8.28 -23.87
N VAL A 46 -15.91 -8.16 -22.56
CA VAL A 46 -16.24 -9.24 -21.64
C VAL A 46 -17.74 -9.35 -21.78
N GLY A 47 -18.13 -10.03 -22.86
CA GLY A 47 -19.51 -10.36 -23.13
C GLY A 47 -19.99 -11.15 -21.94
N GLY A 48 -20.79 -10.51 -21.14
CA GLY A 48 -21.75 -10.99 -20.17
C GLY A 48 -21.75 -12.45 -19.73
N LYS A 49 -20.58 -13.00 -19.33
CA LYS A 49 -20.50 -14.11 -18.40
C LYS A 49 -19.64 -13.60 -17.27
N GLU A 50 -20.29 -13.34 -16.13
CA GLU A 50 -19.63 -13.21 -14.85
C GLU A 50 -18.65 -14.38 -14.70
N THR A 51 -17.39 -14.18 -15.00
CA THR A 51 -16.32 -15.10 -14.67
C THR A 51 -16.10 -14.97 -13.18
N ARG A 52 -16.94 -15.65 -12.41
CA ARG A 52 -16.78 -15.78 -10.96
C ARG A 52 -15.51 -16.57 -10.72
N PHE A 53 -14.62 -15.99 -9.95
CA PHE A 53 -13.34 -16.60 -9.62
C PHE A 53 -13.58 -17.71 -8.60
N PHE A 54 -13.30 -18.95 -9.00
CA PHE A 54 -13.25 -20.06 -8.06
C PHE A 54 -11.85 -20.13 -7.46
N VAL A 55 -11.71 -19.64 -6.24
CA VAL A 55 -10.47 -19.73 -5.46
C VAL A 55 -10.71 -20.68 -4.30
N CYS A 56 -10.03 -21.81 -4.26
CA CYS A 56 -10.12 -22.75 -3.15
C CYS A 56 -8.98 -22.50 -2.12
N LYS A 57 -9.12 -23.10 -0.93
CA LYS A 57 -8.10 -23.02 0.12
C LYS A 57 -6.72 -23.40 -0.40
N LYS A 58 -6.63 -24.45 -1.21
CA LYS A 58 -5.38 -24.92 -1.82
C LYS A 58 -4.74 -23.86 -2.71
N ASP A 59 -5.52 -23.11 -3.46
CA ASP A 59 -5.01 -22.02 -4.30
C ASP A 59 -4.37 -20.91 -3.46
N ILE A 60 -4.96 -20.60 -2.30
CA ILE A 60 -4.41 -19.63 -1.34
C ILE A 60 -3.08 -20.12 -0.75
N GLU A 61 -3.02 -21.40 -0.35
CA GLU A 61 -1.79 -22.01 0.16
C GLU A 61 -0.68 -21.98 -0.90
N ASP A 62 -1.00 -22.40 -2.13
CA ASP A 62 -0.05 -22.42 -3.25
C ASP A 62 0.43 -21.00 -3.60
N PHE A 63 -0.45 -19.99 -3.51
CA PHE A 63 -0.06 -18.59 -3.70
C PHE A 63 1.07 -18.17 -2.76
N PHE A 64 0.90 -18.38 -1.46
CA PHE A 64 1.90 -17.98 -0.47
C PHE A 64 3.19 -18.79 -0.57
N ASP A 65 3.09 -20.06 -0.94
CA ASP A 65 4.26 -20.90 -1.18
C ASP A 65 5.07 -20.42 -2.38
N LEU A 66 4.39 -20.09 -3.48
CA LEU A 66 5.03 -19.56 -4.69
C LEU A 66 5.67 -18.19 -4.47
N GLU A 67 5.00 -17.30 -3.74
CA GLU A 67 5.54 -15.99 -3.39
C GLU A 67 6.77 -16.08 -2.48
N ALA A 68 6.75 -16.98 -1.48
CA ALA A 68 7.88 -17.22 -0.61
C ALA A 68 9.08 -17.80 -1.40
N GLU A 69 8.83 -18.71 -2.34
CA GLU A 69 9.87 -19.28 -3.18
C GLU A 69 10.47 -18.25 -4.16
N ALA A 70 9.63 -17.42 -4.77
CA ALA A 70 10.09 -16.34 -5.64
C ALA A 70 10.94 -15.32 -4.89
N ALA A 71 10.54 -14.94 -3.66
CA ALA A 71 11.32 -14.06 -2.81
C ALA A 71 12.69 -14.66 -2.45
N LYS A 72 12.72 -15.95 -2.11
CA LYS A 72 13.95 -16.69 -1.84
C LYS A 72 14.86 -16.73 -3.07
N THR A 73 14.32 -17.07 -4.22
CA THR A 73 15.09 -17.16 -5.49
C THR A 73 15.73 -15.83 -5.85
N ARG A 74 14.99 -14.72 -5.71
CA ARG A 74 15.53 -13.36 -5.97
C ARG A 74 16.63 -13.00 -4.98
N TRP A 75 16.46 -13.33 -3.71
CA TRP A 75 17.49 -13.12 -2.71
C TRP A 75 18.76 -13.92 -3.03
N GLU A 76 18.64 -15.22 -3.34
CA GLU A 76 19.76 -16.08 -3.73
C GLU A 76 20.48 -15.57 -4.99
N ALA A 77 19.74 -15.10 -5.97
CA ALA A 77 20.31 -14.46 -7.16
C ALA A 77 21.10 -13.18 -6.80
N THR A 78 20.57 -12.36 -5.89
CA THR A 78 21.27 -11.17 -5.39
C THR A 78 22.56 -11.53 -4.66
N MET A 79 22.54 -12.55 -3.82
CA MET A 79 23.71 -13.01 -3.06
C MET A 79 24.81 -13.63 -3.93
N LYS A 80 24.48 -14.11 -5.14
CA LYS A 80 25.47 -14.58 -6.13
C LYS A 80 26.20 -13.45 -6.85
N LEU A 81 25.69 -12.22 -6.79
CA LEU A 81 26.37 -11.06 -7.37
C LEU A 81 27.65 -10.74 -6.57
N SER A 82 28.62 -10.14 -7.24
CA SER A 82 29.80 -9.61 -6.57
C SER A 82 29.41 -8.52 -5.54
N ILE A 83 30.23 -8.32 -4.51
CA ILE A 83 30.03 -7.29 -3.49
C ILE A 83 29.85 -5.91 -4.16
N LYS A 84 30.66 -5.59 -5.16
CA LYS A 84 30.58 -4.33 -5.90
C LYS A 84 29.24 -4.14 -6.58
N GLU A 85 28.70 -5.18 -7.20
CA GLU A 85 27.37 -5.13 -7.84
C GLU A 85 26.24 -4.99 -6.83
N ARG A 86 26.33 -5.69 -5.68
CA ARG A 86 25.32 -5.53 -4.61
C ARG A 86 25.31 -4.11 -4.05
N ILE A 87 26.48 -3.50 -3.85
CA ILE A 87 26.62 -2.11 -3.44
C ILE A 87 26.04 -1.16 -4.51
N ARG A 88 26.40 -1.37 -5.78
CA ARG A 88 25.84 -0.57 -6.89
C ARG A 88 24.31 -0.66 -6.97
N LYS A 89 23.76 -1.85 -6.68
CA LYS A 89 22.32 -2.07 -6.60
C LYS A 89 21.69 -1.63 -5.26
N ARG A 90 22.45 -0.96 -4.38
CA ARG A 90 22.02 -0.48 -3.07
C ARG A 90 21.48 -1.57 -2.12
N LYS A 91 21.98 -2.81 -2.29
CA LYS A 91 21.56 -3.97 -1.49
C LYS A 91 22.58 -4.37 -0.42
N ALA A 92 23.73 -3.71 -0.38
CA ALA A 92 24.79 -3.98 0.57
C ALA A 92 25.57 -2.71 0.95
N ILE A 93 26.16 -2.71 2.14
CA ILE A 93 27.12 -1.69 2.62
C ILE A 93 28.39 -2.42 3.00
N GLN A 94 29.54 -1.95 2.50
CA GLN A 94 30.87 -2.46 2.82
C GLN A 94 31.57 -1.52 3.83
N ASN A 95 32.59 -2.02 4.51
CA ASN A 95 33.38 -1.29 5.51
C ASN A 95 32.49 -0.76 6.67
N VAL A 96 31.66 -1.66 7.17
CA VAL A 96 30.86 -1.44 8.36
C VAL A 96 31.67 -1.90 9.58
N TYR A 97 31.71 -1.08 10.62
CA TYR A 97 32.48 -1.37 11.84
C TYR A 97 31.55 -1.44 13.04
N LEU A 98 31.71 -2.51 13.82
CA LEU A 98 30.93 -2.73 15.04
C LEU A 98 31.52 -1.92 16.20
N ASP A 99 30.69 -1.13 16.88
CA ASP A 99 31.07 -0.35 18.07
C ASP A 99 31.14 -1.27 19.30
N ARG A 100 32.33 -1.43 19.86
CA ARG A 100 32.58 -2.30 21.01
C ARG A 100 32.04 -1.74 22.32
N ASP A 101 32.04 -0.43 22.43
CA ASP A 101 31.67 0.27 23.68
C ASP A 101 30.18 0.50 23.82
N PHE A 102 29.42 0.24 22.73
CA PHE A 102 27.98 0.34 22.75
C PHE A 102 27.33 -0.91 23.34
N SER A 103 26.48 -0.72 24.33
CA SER A 103 25.64 -1.76 24.88
C SER A 103 24.22 -1.23 25.03
N GLY A 104 23.24 -1.96 24.51
CA GLY A 104 21.83 -1.58 24.59
C GLY A 104 20.91 -2.78 24.42
N THR A 105 19.69 -2.61 24.85
CA THR A 105 18.59 -3.56 24.62
C THR A 105 17.40 -2.81 24.04
N SER A 106 16.64 -3.46 23.16
CA SER A 106 15.38 -2.92 22.65
C SER A 106 14.25 -3.06 23.65
N GLU A 107 13.10 -2.47 23.36
CA GLU A 107 11.87 -2.61 24.17
C GLU A 107 11.44 -4.08 24.34
N ASP A 108 11.68 -4.91 23.33
CA ASP A 108 11.43 -6.35 23.36
C ASP A 108 12.56 -7.15 24.04
N ASN A 109 13.50 -6.46 24.68
CA ASN A 109 14.64 -7.03 25.41
C ASN A 109 15.65 -7.79 24.52
N TYR A 110 15.74 -7.43 23.23
CA TYR A 110 16.76 -7.95 22.31
C TYR A 110 18.01 -7.08 22.37
N ARG A 111 19.17 -7.69 22.14
CA ARG A 111 20.44 -6.96 22.14
C ARG A 111 20.54 -6.04 20.93
N LEU A 112 20.94 -4.80 21.19
CA LEU A 112 21.26 -3.81 20.18
C LEU A 112 22.78 -3.79 19.89
N LEU A 113 23.13 -3.69 18.63
CA LEU A 113 24.48 -3.48 18.13
C LEU A 113 24.50 -2.15 17.38
N LYS A 114 25.52 -1.33 17.65
CA LYS A 114 25.74 -0.10 16.91
C LYS A 114 26.84 -0.32 15.89
N VAL A 115 26.59 0.08 14.65
CA VAL A 115 27.55 -0.03 13.56
C VAL A 115 27.75 1.32 12.90
N SER A 116 29.00 1.63 12.56
CA SER A 116 29.40 2.83 11.83
C SER A 116 29.91 2.47 10.43
N MET A 117 29.76 3.41 9.50
CA MET A 117 30.15 3.26 8.09
C MET A 117 30.59 4.61 7.52
N SER A 118 31.42 4.62 6.51
CA SER A 118 31.89 5.87 5.89
C SER A 118 30.83 6.57 5.05
N VAL A 119 29.97 5.80 4.36
CA VAL A 119 28.87 6.30 3.53
C VAL A 119 27.77 5.25 3.48
N ASN A 120 26.55 5.66 3.79
CA ASN A 120 25.37 4.83 3.61
C ASN A 120 24.70 5.16 2.27
N LEU A 121 24.94 4.34 1.25
CA LEU A 121 24.29 4.43 -0.06
C LEU A 121 23.22 3.34 -0.25
N ALA A 122 22.98 2.49 0.75
CA ALA A 122 22.01 1.41 0.62
C ALA A 122 20.58 1.92 0.84
N ASP A 123 19.65 1.22 0.18
CA ASP A 123 18.21 1.45 0.25
C ASP A 123 17.60 0.67 1.44
N PHE A 124 18.25 0.72 2.60
CA PHE A 124 17.76 0.06 3.80
C PHE A 124 16.74 0.92 4.52
N LYS A 125 15.72 0.25 5.05
CA LYS A 125 14.68 0.88 5.85
C LYS A 125 14.68 0.30 7.26
N GLU A 126 14.35 1.12 8.23
CA GLU A 126 14.14 0.64 9.59
C GLU A 126 13.14 -0.51 9.59
N GLY A 127 13.45 -1.56 10.34
CA GLY A 127 12.68 -2.77 10.40
C GLY A 127 13.03 -3.84 9.37
N GLU A 128 13.89 -3.56 8.40
CA GLU A 128 14.34 -4.58 7.45
C GLU A 128 15.27 -5.61 8.09
N CYS A 129 15.15 -6.86 7.63
CA CYS A 129 16.05 -7.94 8.01
C CYS A 129 17.35 -7.81 7.22
N LEU A 130 18.47 -7.83 7.94
CA LEU A 130 19.80 -7.69 7.42
C LEU A 130 20.70 -8.82 7.93
N ILE A 131 21.79 -9.08 7.23
CA ILE A 131 22.86 -9.95 7.68
C ILE A 131 24.17 -9.17 7.78
N LEU A 132 24.78 -9.21 8.96
CA LEU A 132 26.11 -8.65 9.20
C LEU A 132 27.13 -9.79 9.19
N HIS A 133 28.11 -9.72 8.33
CA HIS A 133 29.09 -10.80 8.18
C HIS A 133 30.47 -10.30 7.77
N LYS A 134 31.47 -11.17 7.96
CA LYS A 134 32.81 -10.95 7.43
C LYS A 134 32.82 -11.24 5.93
N GLU A 135 33.65 -10.53 5.20
CA GLU A 135 33.87 -10.82 3.79
C GLU A 135 34.38 -12.27 3.61
N ASN A 136 33.78 -13.01 2.68
CA ASN A 136 34.14 -14.39 2.35
C ASN A 136 33.92 -15.44 3.47
N THR A 137 33.02 -15.20 4.42
CA THR A 137 32.66 -16.19 5.44
C THR A 137 31.21 -16.65 5.32
N VAL A 138 30.96 -17.90 5.77
CA VAL A 138 29.59 -18.44 5.87
C VAL A 138 28.92 -17.98 7.16
N SER A 139 29.72 -17.63 8.17
CA SER A 139 29.20 -17.14 9.46
C SER A 139 28.65 -15.73 9.33
N HIS A 140 27.42 -15.50 9.77
CA HIS A 140 26.75 -14.21 9.73
C HIS A 140 25.85 -14.01 10.95
N ILE A 141 25.64 -12.75 11.29
CA ILE A 141 24.72 -12.32 12.33
C ILE A 141 23.43 -11.84 11.64
N LYS A 142 22.34 -12.54 11.87
CA LYS A 142 21.04 -12.03 11.43
C LYS A 142 20.56 -10.95 12.38
N CYS A 143 20.19 -9.87 11.81
CA CYS A 143 19.76 -8.69 12.55
C CYS A 143 18.62 -7.98 11.84
N ARG A 144 18.05 -7.02 12.52
CA ARG A 144 17.07 -6.09 11.97
C ARG A 144 17.58 -4.68 12.14
N LEU A 145 17.41 -3.82 11.15
CA LEU A 145 17.68 -2.42 11.29
C LEU A 145 16.67 -1.81 12.27
N ASN A 146 17.14 -1.37 13.43
CA ASN A 146 16.30 -0.80 14.48
C ASN A 146 16.09 0.69 14.28
N ALA A 147 17.19 1.45 14.04
CA ALA A 147 17.13 2.89 13.85
C ALA A 147 18.34 3.41 13.09
N PHE A 148 18.16 4.53 12.39
CA PHE A 148 19.25 5.39 11.94
C PHE A 148 19.56 6.41 13.05
N GLN A 149 20.80 6.46 13.53
CA GLN A 149 21.24 7.53 14.43
C GLN A 149 21.63 8.79 13.67
N ASN A 150 22.32 8.61 12.56
CA ASN A 150 22.77 9.62 11.60
C ASN A 150 23.12 8.93 10.28
N ASP A 151 23.65 9.70 9.32
CA ASP A 151 23.95 9.19 7.97
C ASP A 151 25.05 8.10 7.94
N ASP A 152 25.89 8.04 8.97
CA ASP A 152 27.02 7.12 9.06
C ASP A 152 26.89 6.06 10.17
N THR A 153 25.79 6.06 10.91
CA THR A 153 25.62 5.20 12.09
C THR A 153 24.20 4.65 12.18
N ILE A 154 24.11 3.33 12.31
CA ILE A 154 22.83 2.62 12.46
C ILE A 154 22.86 1.70 13.68
N ILE A 155 21.67 1.46 14.22
CA ILE A 155 21.45 0.50 15.30
C ILE A 155 20.79 -0.74 14.72
N LEU A 156 21.38 -1.89 15.00
CA LEU A 156 20.90 -3.21 14.62
C LEU A 156 20.37 -3.94 15.85
N GLU A 157 19.21 -4.56 15.72
CA GLU A 157 18.62 -5.42 16.73
C GLU A 157 18.93 -6.89 16.38
N VAL A 158 19.45 -7.65 17.32
CA VAL A 158 19.84 -9.07 17.12
C VAL A 158 18.99 -9.96 18.00
N PHE A 159 18.39 -10.97 17.39
CA PHE A 159 17.59 -11.96 18.11
C PHE A 159 18.49 -12.96 18.83
N PRO A 160 18.13 -13.46 20.02
CA PRO A 160 18.97 -14.34 20.83
C PRO A 160 19.55 -15.55 20.10
N PRO A 161 18.80 -16.28 19.26
CA PRO A 161 19.35 -17.45 18.57
C PRO A 161 20.40 -17.09 17.49
N ASP A 162 20.41 -15.83 17.03
CA ASP A 162 21.31 -15.37 15.96
C ASP A 162 22.55 -14.62 16.52
N MET A 163 22.68 -14.50 17.85
CA MET A 163 23.84 -13.89 18.47
C MET A 163 25.03 -14.86 18.47
N PRO A 164 26.12 -14.55 17.81
CA PRO A 164 27.30 -15.42 17.78
C PRO A 164 27.99 -15.49 19.14
N SER A 165 28.47 -16.67 19.50
CA SER A 165 29.27 -16.87 20.70
C SER A 165 30.66 -16.22 20.60
N ASP A 166 31.13 -15.96 19.37
CA ASP A 166 32.42 -15.39 19.03
C ASP A 166 32.35 -13.92 18.59
N LEU A 167 31.38 -13.15 19.10
CA LEU A 167 31.16 -11.75 18.74
C LEU A 167 32.45 -10.90 18.81
N GLU A 168 33.36 -11.23 19.73
CA GLU A 168 34.67 -10.58 19.85
C GLU A 168 35.46 -10.57 18.54
N THR A 169 35.25 -11.56 17.67
CA THR A 169 35.95 -11.66 16.39
C THR A 169 35.42 -10.73 15.31
N TYR A 170 34.33 -10.01 15.57
CA TYR A 170 33.69 -9.05 14.66
C TYR A 170 34.14 -7.61 14.94
N TYR A 171 34.79 -7.35 16.07
CA TYR A 171 35.28 -6.00 16.38
C TYR A 171 36.57 -5.67 15.64
N ASN A 172 36.75 -4.39 15.33
CA ASN A 172 37.96 -3.85 14.69
C ASN A 172 38.30 -4.42 13.31
N ILE A 173 37.35 -5.02 12.64
CA ILE A 173 37.49 -5.49 11.27
C ILE A 173 36.38 -4.91 10.39
N PRO A 174 36.65 -4.69 9.10
CA PRO A 174 35.60 -4.30 8.17
C PRO A 174 34.62 -5.45 7.96
N LEU A 175 33.35 -5.13 8.12
CA LEU A 175 32.23 -6.04 7.90
C LEU A 175 31.43 -5.63 6.67
N LEU A 176 30.60 -6.53 6.19
CA LEU A 176 29.63 -6.35 5.14
C LEU A 176 28.23 -6.46 5.74
N LEU A 177 27.36 -5.53 5.39
CA LEU A 177 25.95 -5.54 5.77
C LEU A 177 25.12 -5.72 4.50
N ASP A 178 24.44 -6.86 4.37
CA ASP A 178 23.60 -7.22 3.25
C ASP A 178 22.13 -7.31 3.67
N LYS A 179 21.22 -7.12 2.72
CA LYS A 179 19.80 -7.37 2.92
C LYS A 179 19.53 -8.86 3.05
N ASP A 180 18.86 -9.28 4.12
CA ASP A 180 18.43 -10.66 4.31
C ASP A 180 17.04 -10.91 3.71
N LYS A 181 16.73 -12.19 3.52
CA LYS A 181 15.38 -12.63 3.16
C LYS A 181 14.47 -12.58 4.38
N VAL A 182 13.21 -12.26 4.15
CA VAL A 182 12.16 -12.39 5.18
C VAL A 182 11.50 -13.76 5.00
N ASP A 183 11.61 -14.63 6.01
CA ASP A 183 10.86 -15.89 6.03
C ASP A 183 9.46 -15.66 6.60
N LEU A 184 8.51 -15.36 5.72
CA LEU A 184 7.11 -15.19 6.10
C LEU A 184 6.35 -16.51 6.17
N ARG A 185 6.87 -17.60 5.59
CA ARG A 185 6.16 -18.88 5.48
C ARG A 185 5.75 -19.42 6.85
N ASN A 186 6.71 -19.62 7.73
CA ASN A 186 6.46 -20.21 9.06
C ASN A 186 5.79 -19.24 10.03
N ASN A 187 6.14 -17.96 9.95
CA ASN A 187 5.73 -16.98 10.95
C ASN A 187 4.36 -16.35 10.65
N VAL A 188 3.94 -16.35 9.39
CA VAL A 188 2.71 -15.66 8.94
C VAL A 188 1.83 -16.58 8.11
N TYR A 189 2.34 -17.15 7.02
CA TYR A 189 1.49 -17.83 6.04
C TYR A 189 0.90 -19.13 6.56
N TYR A 190 1.68 -19.98 7.22
CA TYR A 190 1.12 -21.18 7.84
C TYR A 190 0.10 -20.88 8.95
N PRO A 191 0.37 -19.96 9.92
CA PRO A 191 -0.67 -19.55 10.87
C PRO A 191 -1.93 -19.04 10.20
N PHE A 192 -1.82 -18.31 9.09
CA PHE A 192 -2.98 -17.83 8.33
C PHE A 192 -3.73 -18.96 7.65
N THR A 193 -3.06 -19.76 6.84
CA THR A 193 -3.71 -20.83 6.07
C THR A 193 -4.33 -21.90 6.99
N PHE A 194 -3.70 -22.14 8.15
CA PHE A 194 -4.28 -22.99 9.18
C PHE A 194 -5.57 -22.42 9.79
N SER A 195 -5.67 -21.08 9.89
CA SER A 195 -6.85 -20.39 10.43
C SER A 195 -7.98 -20.22 9.40
N LEU A 196 -7.74 -20.54 8.12
CA LEU A 196 -8.79 -20.50 7.11
C LEU A 196 -9.90 -21.46 7.50
N PRO A 197 -11.16 -21.00 7.53
CA PRO A 197 -12.29 -21.87 7.81
C PRO A 197 -12.33 -23.02 6.79
N GLY A 198 -12.85 -24.17 7.20
CA GLY A 198 -13.13 -25.28 6.30
C GLY A 198 -14.25 -24.92 5.33
N ASP A 199 -14.86 -25.95 4.70
CA ASP A 199 -15.98 -25.81 3.74
C ASP A 199 -17.29 -25.31 4.40
N SER A 200 -17.17 -24.48 5.45
CA SER A 200 -18.30 -23.94 6.20
C SER A 200 -19.04 -22.86 5.40
N ASP A 201 -20.32 -22.68 5.74
CA ASP A 201 -21.21 -21.67 5.18
C ASP A 201 -20.87 -20.21 5.54
N ASP A 202 -19.65 -19.95 5.96
CA ASP A 202 -19.20 -18.62 6.32
C ASP A 202 -19.27 -17.66 5.12
N PHE A 203 -19.74 -16.44 5.38
CA PHE A 203 -19.91 -15.38 4.38
C PHE A 203 -18.63 -15.15 3.55
N TRP A 204 -17.45 -15.12 4.21
CA TRP A 204 -16.18 -14.88 3.55
C TRP A 204 -15.77 -16.01 2.61
N ASN A 205 -16.09 -17.24 2.95
CA ASN A 205 -15.90 -18.39 2.06
C ASN A 205 -16.81 -18.30 0.83
N LYS A 206 -18.06 -17.87 1.01
CA LYS A 206 -18.99 -17.65 -0.11
C LYS A 206 -18.51 -16.54 -1.03
N MET A 207 -17.96 -15.44 -0.49
CA MET A 207 -17.41 -14.35 -1.31
C MET A 207 -16.25 -14.83 -2.18
N ILE A 208 -15.38 -15.68 -1.66
CA ILE A 208 -14.14 -16.08 -2.32
C ILE A 208 -14.38 -17.30 -3.21
N LEU A 209 -15.19 -18.26 -2.74
CA LEU A 209 -15.29 -19.56 -3.38
C LEU A 209 -16.36 -19.63 -4.48
N ASN A 210 -17.48 -18.92 -4.41
CA ASN A 210 -18.56 -19.25 -5.35
C ASN A 210 -19.54 -18.16 -5.78
N SER A 211 -19.74 -17.13 -5.01
CA SER A 211 -20.73 -16.12 -5.38
C SER A 211 -20.54 -14.89 -4.52
N CYS A 212 -19.93 -13.86 -5.07
CA CYS A 212 -19.94 -12.58 -4.39
C CYS A 212 -21.41 -12.21 -4.07
N PRO A 213 -21.91 -12.41 -2.85
CA PRO A 213 -23.27 -12.09 -2.52
C PRO A 213 -23.46 -10.59 -2.61
N LYS A 214 -24.66 -10.14 -2.99
CA LYS A 214 -24.98 -8.73 -2.96
C LYS A 214 -24.89 -8.22 -1.52
N PRO A 215 -24.37 -7.01 -1.30
CA PRO A 215 -24.37 -6.42 0.04
C PRO A 215 -25.81 -6.26 0.53
N THR A 216 -26.00 -6.46 1.81
CA THR A 216 -27.28 -6.18 2.47
C THR A 216 -27.18 -4.85 3.20
N PHE A 217 -28.25 -4.06 3.16
CA PHE A 217 -28.28 -2.72 3.75
C PHE A 217 -29.38 -2.64 4.81
N GLU A 218 -29.12 -1.85 5.84
CA GLU A 218 -30.10 -1.60 6.93
C GLU A 218 -29.95 -0.20 7.52
N ASN A 219 -30.90 0.19 8.36
CA ASN A 219 -30.86 1.40 9.18
C ASN A 219 -30.66 2.72 8.38
N LYS A 220 -31.24 2.80 7.18
CA LYS A 220 -31.05 3.94 6.27
C LYS A 220 -31.34 5.29 6.96
N GLU A 221 -32.50 5.44 7.57
CA GLU A 221 -32.92 6.69 8.20
C GLU A 221 -31.98 7.09 9.34
N GLN A 222 -31.57 6.13 10.17
CA GLN A 222 -30.62 6.37 11.25
C GLN A 222 -29.25 6.80 10.72
N CYS A 223 -28.75 6.16 9.68
CA CYS A 223 -27.47 6.53 9.06
C CYS A 223 -27.50 7.92 8.41
N GLU A 224 -28.62 8.28 7.78
CA GLU A 224 -28.81 9.64 7.22
C GLU A 224 -28.82 10.72 8.31
N GLU A 225 -29.48 10.46 9.45
CA GLU A 225 -29.51 11.37 10.60
C GLU A 225 -28.12 11.52 11.23
N SER A 226 -27.43 10.39 11.49
CA SER A 226 -26.07 10.37 12.04
C SER A 226 -25.09 11.16 11.16
N LEU A 227 -25.06 10.87 9.85
CA LEU A 227 -24.19 11.62 8.94
C LEU A 227 -24.50 13.12 8.90
N LYS A 228 -25.76 13.50 9.04
CA LYS A 228 -26.14 14.91 9.15
C LYS A 228 -25.56 15.54 10.41
N GLU A 229 -25.68 14.88 11.56
CA GLU A 229 -25.09 15.35 12.82
C GLU A 229 -23.56 15.46 12.72
N THR A 230 -22.90 14.47 12.13
CA THR A 230 -21.45 14.48 11.89
C THR A 230 -21.03 15.63 10.97
N LYS A 231 -21.78 15.89 9.90
CA LYS A 231 -21.53 17.04 9.00
C LYS A 231 -21.65 18.37 9.74
N GLU A 232 -22.66 18.53 10.58
CA GLU A 232 -22.86 19.73 11.39
C GLU A 232 -21.76 19.88 12.44
N PHE A 233 -21.43 18.82 13.16
CA PHE A 233 -20.44 18.84 14.24
C PHE A 233 -19.03 19.20 13.75
N PHE A 234 -18.61 18.62 12.63
CA PHE A 234 -17.28 18.87 12.05
C PHE A 234 -17.28 19.96 10.98
N ASN A 235 -18.43 20.63 10.74
CA ASN A 235 -18.60 21.64 9.69
C ASN A 235 -18.13 21.16 8.31
N LEU A 236 -18.61 19.97 7.88
CA LEU A 236 -18.20 19.33 6.64
C LEU A 236 -19.10 19.70 5.47
N SER A 237 -18.47 19.93 4.32
CA SER A 237 -19.15 20.03 3.03
C SER A 237 -18.74 18.84 2.15
N LEU A 238 -19.70 17.96 1.87
CA LEU A 238 -19.49 16.76 1.08
C LEU A 238 -20.09 16.91 -0.32
N LEU A 239 -19.41 16.34 -1.30
CA LEU A 239 -19.99 16.17 -2.63
C LEU A 239 -21.01 15.02 -2.63
N PRO A 240 -22.01 15.02 -3.53
CA PRO A 240 -23.06 14.00 -3.54
C PRO A 240 -22.52 12.57 -3.55
N LYS A 241 -21.48 12.28 -4.35
CA LYS A 241 -20.88 10.95 -4.42
C LYS A 241 -20.06 10.58 -3.18
N GLN A 242 -19.51 11.57 -2.47
CA GLN A 242 -18.86 11.33 -1.18
C GLN A 242 -19.88 10.98 -0.11
N GLU A 243 -20.99 11.72 -0.06
CA GLU A 243 -22.09 11.48 0.88
C GLU A 243 -22.73 10.11 0.63
N GLU A 244 -23.02 9.76 -0.63
CA GLU A 244 -23.54 8.46 -1.04
C GLU A 244 -22.59 7.32 -0.62
N ALA A 245 -21.28 7.46 -0.84
CA ALA A 245 -20.30 6.46 -0.47
C ALA A 245 -20.26 6.21 1.05
N ILE A 246 -20.30 7.27 1.85
CA ILE A 246 -20.31 7.17 3.32
C ILE A 246 -21.59 6.47 3.79
N LEU A 247 -22.76 6.93 3.32
CA LEU A 247 -24.04 6.33 3.70
C LEU A 247 -24.11 4.85 3.34
N ASN A 248 -23.68 4.47 2.15
CA ASN A 248 -23.67 3.07 1.74
C ASN A 248 -22.70 2.23 2.59
N CYS A 249 -21.54 2.79 2.98
CA CYS A 249 -20.65 2.12 3.91
C CYS A 249 -21.30 1.91 5.28
N MET A 250 -21.97 2.91 5.82
CA MET A 250 -22.65 2.80 7.12
C MET A 250 -23.76 1.76 7.10
N GLN A 251 -24.59 1.77 6.06
CA GLN A 251 -25.76 0.89 5.91
C GLN A 251 -25.39 -0.56 5.59
N ALA A 252 -24.23 -0.80 4.95
CA ALA A 252 -23.82 -2.15 4.57
C ALA A 252 -23.54 -3.00 5.81
N LYS A 253 -24.13 -4.20 5.85
CA LYS A 253 -23.90 -5.18 6.92
C LYS A 253 -22.61 -5.96 6.75
N ASP A 254 -22.32 -6.34 5.54
CA ASP A 254 -21.29 -7.30 5.24
C ASP A 254 -20.08 -6.63 4.59
N TYR A 255 -20.27 -5.95 3.46
CA TYR A 255 -19.19 -5.25 2.78
C TYR A 255 -19.70 -4.15 1.85
N TYR A 256 -18.83 -3.20 1.55
CA TYR A 256 -19.03 -2.18 0.54
C TYR A 256 -17.71 -1.71 -0.08
N LEU A 257 -17.77 -1.21 -1.33
CA LEU A 257 -16.60 -0.72 -2.06
C LEU A 257 -16.72 0.78 -2.34
N ILE A 258 -15.61 1.50 -2.18
CA ILE A 258 -15.44 2.90 -2.59
C ILE A 258 -14.38 2.95 -3.68
N GLN A 259 -14.79 3.21 -4.92
CA GLN A 259 -13.85 3.49 -5.98
C GLN A 259 -13.44 4.96 -5.91
N GLY A 260 -12.16 5.21 -5.69
CA GLY A 260 -11.60 6.56 -5.59
C GLY A 260 -10.55 6.83 -6.66
N PRO A 261 -10.93 7.34 -7.84
CA PRO A 261 -10.00 7.86 -8.82
C PRO A 261 -9.00 8.87 -8.22
N PRO A 262 -7.88 9.16 -8.91
CA PRO A 262 -6.85 10.05 -8.37
C PRO A 262 -7.40 11.41 -7.95
N GLY A 263 -7.14 11.80 -6.70
CA GLY A 263 -7.50 13.11 -6.18
C GLY A 263 -8.96 13.33 -5.83
N THR A 264 -9.80 12.29 -5.76
CA THR A 264 -11.23 12.41 -5.44
C THR A 264 -11.55 12.51 -3.94
N GLY A 265 -10.54 12.48 -3.08
CA GLY A 265 -10.73 12.57 -1.64
C GLY A 265 -11.08 11.25 -0.96
N LYS A 266 -10.73 10.10 -1.55
CA LYS A 266 -10.93 8.75 -0.98
C LYS A 266 -10.54 8.67 0.50
N SER A 267 -9.33 9.09 0.87
CA SER A 267 -8.87 9.05 2.26
C SER A 267 -9.68 9.96 3.18
N PHE A 268 -10.15 11.11 2.70
CA PHE A 268 -11.04 11.99 3.45
C PHE A 268 -12.38 11.31 3.75
N VAL A 269 -12.98 10.68 2.74
CA VAL A 269 -14.21 9.88 2.90
C VAL A 269 -13.98 8.76 3.91
N LEU A 270 -12.85 8.04 3.85
CA LEU A 270 -12.50 7.02 4.84
C LEU A 270 -12.36 7.57 6.25
N GLY A 271 -11.82 8.78 6.43
CA GLY A 271 -11.75 9.43 7.73
C GLY A 271 -13.13 9.60 8.37
N ILE A 272 -14.14 10.00 7.57
CA ILE A 272 -15.52 10.15 8.04
C ILE A 272 -16.15 8.79 8.31
N VAL A 273 -15.93 7.81 7.41
CA VAL A 273 -16.43 6.44 7.64
C VAL A 273 -15.88 5.86 8.96
N ILE A 274 -14.60 6.10 9.28
CA ILE A 274 -14.02 5.68 10.56
C ILE A 274 -14.74 6.35 11.74
N VAL A 275 -15.06 7.64 11.64
CA VAL A 275 -15.82 8.37 12.68
C VAL A 275 -17.18 7.71 12.90
N GLU A 276 -17.94 7.46 11.84
CA GLU A 276 -19.26 6.85 11.90
C GLU A 276 -19.21 5.42 12.48
N GLU A 277 -18.24 4.61 12.04
CA GLU A 277 -18.06 3.25 12.54
C GLU A 277 -17.74 3.23 14.05
N LEU A 278 -16.90 4.16 14.53
CA LEU A 278 -16.52 4.22 15.94
C LEU A 278 -17.62 4.77 16.85
N PHE A 279 -18.31 5.81 16.43
CA PHE A 279 -19.19 6.60 17.33
C PHE A 279 -20.67 6.30 17.17
N ASP A 280 -21.16 6.17 15.93
CA ASP A 280 -22.55 5.84 15.70
C ASP A 280 -22.82 4.34 15.73
N LEU A 281 -22.09 3.58 14.92
CA LEU A 281 -22.25 2.13 14.84
C LEU A 281 -21.59 1.38 16.03
N LYS A 282 -20.74 2.06 16.79
CA LYS A 282 -20.01 1.53 17.95
C LYS A 282 -19.21 0.27 17.63
N HIS A 283 -18.51 0.32 16.51
CA HIS A 283 -17.66 -0.76 16.03
C HIS A 283 -16.20 -0.52 16.42
N ASN A 284 -15.49 -1.59 16.74
CA ASN A 284 -14.04 -1.63 16.78
C ASN A 284 -13.53 -1.76 15.35
N VAL A 285 -12.60 -0.90 14.96
CA VAL A 285 -12.15 -0.78 13.57
C VAL A 285 -10.69 -1.18 13.42
N ILE A 286 -10.41 -2.02 12.42
CA ILE A 286 -9.05 -2.29 11.95
C ILE A 286 -8.87 -1.65 10.56
N VAL A 287 -7.77 -0.94 10.36
CA VAL A 287 -7.33 -0.44 9.05
C VAL A 287 -6.13 -1.23 8.59
N ILE A 288 -6.22 -1.82 7.41
CA ILE A 288 -5.10 -2.46 6.72
C ILE A 288 -4.87 -1.84 5.35
N GLY A 289 -3.69 -2.10 4.77
CA GLY A 289 -3.34 -1.68 3.42
C GLY A 289 -2.12 -2.43 2.91
N PRO A 290 -1.76 -2.30 1.62
CA PRO A 290 -0.60 -2.96 1.03
C PRO A 290 0.73 -2.45 1.61
N ASN A 291 0.72 -1.25 2.17
CA ASN A 291 1.89 -0.62 2.77
C ASN A 291 1.50 0.29 3.95
N HIS A 292 2.50 0.71 4.72
CA HIS A 292 2.27 1.56 5.89
C HIS A 292 1.75 2.96 5.55
N MET A 293 2.05 3.47 4.36
CA MET A 293 1.60 4.79 3.92
C MET A 293 0.08 4.83 3.76
N ALA A 294 -0.51 3.82 3.12
CA ALA A 294 -1.97 3.71 2.98
C ALA A 294 -2.65 3.71 4.35
N ILE A 295 -2.17 2.85 5.27
CA ILE A 295 -2.69 2.78 6.63
C ILE A 295 -2.58 4.12 7.35
N ASN A 296 -1.40 4.75 7.29
CA ASN A 296 -1.15 6.04 7.93
C ASN A 296 -2.03 7.15 7.35
N ASN A 297 -2.29 7.14 6.04
CA ASN A 297 -3.14 8.13 5.40
C ASN A 297 -4.59 8.02 5.89
N ALA A 298 -5.15 6.81 5.94
CA ALA A 298 -6.52 6.60 6.43
C ALA A 298 -6.67 6.99 7.90
N MET A 299 -5.78 6.48 8.78
CA MET A 299 -5.79 6.84 10.20
C MET A 299 -5.54 8.34 10.42
N GLY A 300 -4.64 8.91 9.62
CA GLY A 300 -4.33 10.34 9.69
C GLY A 300 -5.52 11.23 9.36
N GLN A 301 -6.41 10.83 8.46
CA GLN A 301 -7.63 11.60 8.20
C GLN A 301 -8.61 11.55 9.38
N PHE A 302 -8.73 10.41 10.07
CA PHE A 302 -9.49 10.34 11.30
C PHE A 302 -8.98 11.33 12.35
N VAL A 303 -7.65 11.36 12.59
CA VAL A 303 -7.06 12.28 13.57
C VAL A 303 -7.21 13.73 13.17
N LYS A 304 -7.16 14.06 11.87
CA LYS A 304 -7.43 15.43 11.39
C LYS A 304 -8.86 15.88 11.66
N LEU A 305 -9.83 14.97 11.45
CA LEU A 305 -11.24 15.26 11.69
C LEU A 305 -11.56 15.34 13.17
N ALA A 306 -11.06 14.40 13.96
CA ALA A 306 -11.41 14.21 15.36
C ALA A 306 -10.18 14.16 16.26
N PRO A 307 -9.35 15.22 16.34
CA PRO A 307 -8.08 15.22 17.07
C PRO A 307 -8.26 14.94 18.57
N GLN A 308 -9.38 15.33 19.15
CA GLN A 308 -9.72 15.06 20.55
C GLN A 308 -9.90 13.56 20.85
N TYR A 309 -10.14 12.74 19.84
CA TYR A 309 -10.32 11.29 19.95
C TYR A 309 -9.13 10.49 19.42
N SER A 310 -8.01 11.15 19.16
CA SER A 310 -6.80 10.50 18.64
C SER A 310 -6.27 9.38 19.56
N VAL A 311 -6.55 9.47 20.86
CA VAL A 311 -6.23 8.42 21.86
C VAL A 311 -6.86 7.06 21.54
N LEU A 312 -7.92 7.02 20.74
CA LEU A 312 -8.56 5.78 20.30
C LEU A 312 -7.76 5.06 19.22
N ALA A 313 -6.85 5.76 18.56
CA ALA A 313 -6.10 5.27 17.42
C ALA A 313 -4.72 4.74 17.83
N THR A 314 -4.43 3.49 17.49
CA THR A 314 -3.15 2.83 17.76
C THR A 314 -2.60 2.20 16.48
N LYS A 315 -1.34 2.52 16.12
CA LYS A 315 -0.62 1.86 15.03
C LYS A 315 0.22 0.72 15.58
N VAL A 316 -0.01 -0.49 15.09
CA VAL A 316 0.80 -1.66 15.47
C VAL A 316 1.84 -1.93 14.40
N GLY A 317 3.10 -2.04 14.82
CA GLY A 317 4.22 -2.28 13.92
C GLY A 317 5.54 -1.90 14.56
N GLN A 318 6.52 -1.64 13.74
CA GLN A 318 7.81 -1.14 14.21
C GLN A 318 7.77 0.38 14.37
N THR A 319 8.58 0.91 15.26
CA THR A 319 8.61 2.34 15.60
C THR A 319 8.92 3.25 14.41
N TYR A 320 9.69 2.76 13.44
CA TYR A 320 10.00 3.50 12.21
C TYR A 320 8.76 3.86 11.37
N ASN A 321 7.62 3.19 11.58
CA ASN A 321 6.37 3.51 10.89
C ASN A 321 5.63 4.71 11.49
N ALA A 322 5.98 5.12 12.71
CA ALA A 322 5.36 6.25 13.39
C ALA A 322 5.75 7.62 12.83
N PRO A 323 6.98 7.86 12.35
CA PRO A 323 7.41 9.17 11.87
C PRO A 323 6.48 9.80 10.85
N THR A 324 5.95 9.01 9.92
CA THR A 324 5.03 9.51 8.88
C THR A 324 3.77 10.13 9.46
N ILE A 325 3.21 9.53 10.52
CA ILE A 325 2.03 10.08 11.19
C ILE A 325 2.43 11.31 12.02
N LYS A 326 3.56 11.26 12.73
CA LYS A 326 4.06 12.37 13.53
C LYS A 326 4.36 13.60 12.67
N VAL A 327 5.07 13.44 11.57
CA VAL A 327 5.41 14.54 10.65
C VAL A 327 4.14 15.22 10.10
N ALA A 328 3.11 14.46 9.78
CA ALA A 328 1.84 15.03 9.31
C ALA A 328 1.12 15.90 10.37
N TYR A 329 1.51 15.78 11.65
CA TYR A 329 0.85 16.42 12.78
C TYR A 329 1.83 17.02 13.79
N GLU A 330 3.04 17.43 13.36
CA GLU A 330 4.11 17.96 14.22
C GLU A 330 3.68 19.11 15.13
N ASP A 331 2.73 19.92 14.69
CA ASP A 331 2.19 21.03 15.50
C ASP A 331 1.10 20.62 16.49
N LYS A 332 0.75 19.32 16.54
CA LYS A 332 -0.29 18.80 17.44
C LYS A 332 0.17 17.43 17.96
N GLU A 333 0.04 17.23 19.26
CA GLU A 333 0.11 15.89 19.83
C GLU A 333 -0.95 15.03 19.13
N CYS A 334 -0.54 14.28 18.11
CA CYS A 334 -1.50 13.54 17.27
C CYS A 334 -2.18 12.39 18.01
N GLY A 335 -1.70 12.03 19.20
CA GLY A 335 -2.28 11.00 20.05
C GLY A 335 -2.29 9.58 19.48
N ILE A 336 -1.82 9.40 18.23
CA ILE A 336 -1.65 8.05 17.69
C ILE A 336 -0.40 7.45 18.26
N GLU A 337 -0.58 6.41 19.07
CA GLU A 337 0.52 5.63 19.60
C GLU A 337 0.98 4.59 18.59
N ASN A 338 2.30 4.50 18.38
CA ASN A 338 2.88 3.40 17.64
C ASN A 338 3.52 2.41 18.60
N VAL A 339 2.98 1.20 18.61
CA VAL A 339 3.46 0.13 19.49
C VAL A 339 4.07 -1.01 18.67
N SER A 340 5.18 -1.56 19.13
CA SER A 340 5.82 -2.70 18.47
C SER A 340 4.95 -3.96 18.57
N ARG A 341 4.22 -4.08 19.66
CA ARG A 341 3.35 -5.24 19.96
C ARG A 341 2.10 -4.81 20.71
N LEU A 342 0.95 -5.23 20.18
CA LEU A 342 -0.32 -5.01 20.85
C LEU A 342 -0.58 -6.10 21.89
N ASN A 343 -0.95 -5.68 23.10
CA ASN A 343 -1.52 -6.59 24.06
C ASN A 343 -2.99 -6.88 23.67
N VAL A 344 -3.25 -8.07 23.15
CA VAL A 344 -4.60 -8.46 22.71
C VAL A 344 -5.60 -8.45 23.89
N HIS A 345 -5.13 -8.70 25.09
CA HIS A 345 -5.96 -8.55 26.28
C HIS A 345 -6.39 -7.09 26.49
N TRP A 346 -5.50 -6.14 26.26
CA TRP A 346 -5.81 -4.72 26.26
C TRP A 346 -6.94 -4.40 25.25
N ALA A 347 -6.81 -4.84 24.00
CA ALA A 347 -7.84 -4.61 23.00
C ALA A 347 -9.21 -5.18 23.40
N LYS A 348 -9.24 -6.36 24.02
CA LYS A 348 -10.47 -6.99 24.52
C LYS A 348 -11.11 -6.26 25.71
N THR A 349 -10.31 -5.59 26.53
CA THR A 349 -10.79 -4.89 27.73
C THR A 349 -10.98 -3.39 27.54
N PHE A 350 -10.48 -2.83 26.43
CA PHE A 350 -10.51 -1.39 26.15
C PHE A 350 -11.93 -0.82 26.20
N ASN A 351 -12.85 -1.44 25.47
CA ASN A 351 -14.25 -0.99 25.41
C ASN A 351 -14.90 -0.94 26.80
N SER A 352 -14.70 -2.00 27.62
CA SER A 352 -15.28 -2.05 28.96
C SER A 352 -14.63 -1.06 29.91
N LYS A 353 -13.36 -0.75 29.75
CA LYS A 353 -12.62 0.20 30.59
C LYS A 353 -12.93 1.65 30.26
N HIS A 354 -13.08 1.98 28.96
CA HIS A 354 -13.21 3.35 28.49
C HIS A 354 -14.62 3.70 28.01
N ASN A 355 -15.50 2.72 27.83
CA ASN A 355 -16.82 2.84 27.20
C ASN A 355 -16.74 3.47 25.79
N LEU A 356 -15.66 3.21 25.06
CA LEU A 356 -15.34 3.70 23.74
C LEU A 356 -14.81 2.55 22.88
N ASN A 357 -14.89 2.71 21.59
CA ASN A 357 -14.36 1.78 20.60
C ASN A 357 -12.95 2.21 20.17
N TRP A 358 -12.17 1.28 19.65
CA TRP A 358 -10.79 1.52 19.25
C TRP A 358 -10.59 1.44 17.75
N LEU A 359 -9.58 2.15 17.26
CA LEU A 359 -9.07 2.14 15.89
C LEU A 359 -7.64 1.58 15.89
N ILE A 360 -7.40 0.49 15.18
CA ILE A 360 -6.06 -0.12 15.09
C ILE A 360 -5.62 -0.20 13.64
N GLY A 361 -4.46 0.38 13.34
CA GLY A 361 -3.82 0.27 12.02
C GLY A 361 -2.67 -0.74 12.03
N LEU A 362 -2.64 -1.66 11.06
CA LEU A 362 -1.57 -2.64 10.93
C LEU A 362 -1.54 -3.26 9.53
N THR A 363 -0.44 -3.91 9.17
CA THR A 363 -0.37 -4.66 7.92
C THR A 363 -1.07 -6.02 8.05
N PRO A 364 -1.59 -6.60 6.96
CA PRO A 364 -2.25 -7.92 7.00
C PRO A 364 -1.38 -9.00 7.67
N HIS A 365 -0.09 -9.00 7.37
CA HIS A 365 0.87 -9.94 7.96
C HIS A 365 0.95 -9.83 9.49
N CYS A 366 0.80 -8.63 10.03
CA CYS A 366 0.91 -8.38 11.47
C CYS A 366 -0.17 -9.14 12.27
N LEU A 367 -1.37 -9.34 11.70
CA LEU A 367 -2.47 -10.09 12.32
C LEU A 367 -2.11 -11.53 12.70
N TYR A 368 -1.10 -12.11 12.03
CA TYR A 368 -0.68 -13.51 12.23
C TYR A 368 0.64 -13.64 12.98
N THR A 369 1.31 -12.54 13.24
CA THR A 369 2.51 -12.51 14.08
C THR A 369 2.17 -12.42 15.57
N SER A 370 3.17 -12.62 16.42
CA SER A 370 3.02 -12.43 17.87
C SER A 370 2.61 -11.00 18.29
N ARG A 371 2.65 -10.05 17.35
CA ARG A 371 2.33 -8.63 17.63
C ARG A 371 0.84 -8.38 17.78
N ALA A 372 0.00 -9.08 17.01
CA ALA A 372 -1.44 -8.86 17.03
C ALA A 372 -2.26 -10.15 16.84
N ARG A 373 -1.63 -11.34 17.07
CA ARG A 373 -2.32 -12.62 16.91
C ARG A 373 -3.56 -12.70 17.78
N GLY A 374 -4.69 -13.08 17.18
CA GLY A 374 -5.97 -13.22 17.87
C GLY A 374 -6.77 -11.92 17.97
N LEU A 375 -6.32 -10.84 17.35
CA LEU A 375 -7.10 -9.63 17.19
C LEU A 375 -8.22 -9.85 16.15
N GLU A 376 -9.42 -9.40 16.49
CA GLU A 376 -10.62 -9.40 15.64
C GLU A 376 -11.33 -8.06 15.79
N CYS A 377 -12.12 -7.67 14.81
CA CYS A 377 -12.82 -6.39 14.80
C CYS A 377 -14.27 -6.54 14.31
N ASP A 378 -15.06 -5.50 14.51
CA ASP A 378 -16.38 -5.40 13.92
C ASP A 378 -16.28 -4.97 12.47
N THR A 379 -15.50 -3.92 12.18
CA THR A 379 -15.29 -3.41 10.82
C THR A 379 -13.81 -3.40 10.45
N LEU A 380 -13.49 -3.99 9.30
CA LEU A 380 -12.20 -3.89 8.63
C LEU A 380 -12.28 -2.86 7.50
N ILE A 381 -11.34 -1.95 7.46
CA ILE A 381 -11.15 -1.02 6.34
C ILE A 381 -9.87 -1.41 5.60
N ILE A 382 -9.98 -1.62 4.30
CA ILE A 382 -8.84 -1.91 3.42
C ILE A 382 -8.61 -0.70 2.53
N ASP A 383 -7.60 0.12 2.84
CA ASP A 383 -7.22 1.21 1.95
C ASP A 383 -6.22 0.73 0.90
N GLU A 384 -6.26 1.33 -0.28
CA GLU A 384 -5.54 0.90 -1.49
C GLU A 384 -5.84 -0.57 -1.87
N ALA A 385 -7.12 -0.97 -1.72
CA ALA A 385 -7.57 -2.34 -2.00
C ALA A 385 -7.36 -2.76 -3.46
N GLY A 386 -7.22 -1.82 -4.40
CA GLY A 386 -6.82 -2.06 -5.78
C GLY A 386 -5.41 -2.63 -5.92
N GLN A 387 -4.56 -2.43 -4.90
CA GLN A 387 -3.18 -2.94 -4.85
C GLN A 387 -3.02 -4.18 -3.97
N MET A 388 -4.09 -4.72 -3.41
CA MET A 388 -4.06 -5.90 -2.56
C MET A 388 -4.62 -7.12 -3.28
N THR A 389 -3.84 -8.19 -3.38
CA THR A 389 -4.32 -9.47 -3.91
C THR A 389 -5.41 -10.07 -3.02
N ILE A 390 -6.23 -10.94 -3.60
CA ILE A 390 -7.27 -11.67 -2.85
C ILE A 390 -6.68 -12.37 -1.61
N PRO A 391 -5.57 -13.14 -1.68
CA PRO A 391 -5.01 -13.79 -0.50
C PRO A 391 -4.58 -12.83 0.60
N LEU A 392 -4.02 -11.67 0.25
CA LEU A 392 -3.61 -10.66 1.24
C LEU A 392 -4.81 -9.96 1.89
N ALA A 393 -5.82 -9.62 1.12
CA ALA A 393 -7.06 -9.05 1.65
C ALA A 393 -7.77 -10.03 2.59
N LEU A 394 -7.81 -11.31 2.20
CA LEU A 394 -8.43 -12.38 2.98
C LEU A 394 -7.82 -12.54 4.37
N MET A 395 -6.50 -12.25 4.54
CA MET A 395 -5.87 -12.25 5.87
C MET A 395 -6.58 -11.33 6.86
N GLY A 396 -7.07 -10.18 6.41
CA GLY A 396 -7.87 -9.29 7.25
C GLY A 396 -9.35 -9.65 7.27
N MET A 397 -9.94 -10.00 6.12
CA MET A 397 -11.37 -10.22 5.96
C MET A 397 -11.92 -11.26 6.94
N ILE A 398 -11.21 -12.37 7.16
CA ILE A 398 -11.64 -13.43 8.09
C ILE A 398 -11.56 -13.03 9.58
N LYS A 399 -11.09 -11.82 9.88
CA LYS A 399 -11.00 -11.25 11.23
C LYS A 399 -12.06 -10.19 11.53
N ALA A 400 -12.97 -9.95 10.58
CA ALA A 400 -13.97 -8.90 10.67
C ALA A 400 -15.37 -9.44 10.36
N LYS A 401 -16.39 -8.75 10.89
CA LYS A 401 -17.79 -9.00 10.56
C LYS A 401 -18.21 -8.24 9.30
N LYS A 402 -17.65 -7.05 9.10
CA LYS A 402 -17.92 -6.12 7.99
C LYS A 402 -16.61 -5.67 7.37
N VAL A 403 -16.57 -5.51 6.04
CA VAL A 403 -15.38 -5.03 5.33
C VAL A 403 -15.72 -3.88 4.40
N ILE A 404 -14.96 -2.79 4.50
CA ILE A 404 -15.02 -1.65 3.60
C ILE A 404 -13.74 -1.65 2.77
N PHE A 405 -13.90 -1.76 1.46
CA PHE A 405 -12.80 -1.70 0.51
C PHE A 405 -12.73 -0.32 -0.10
N ALA A 406 -11.62 0.37 0.07
CA ALA A 406 -11.35 1.63 -0.61
C ALA A 406 -10.17 1.46 -1.54
N GLY A 407 -10.34 1.79 -2.80
CA GLY A 407 -9.29 1.58 -3.78
C GLY A 407 -9.71 2.03 -5.17
N ASP A 408 -8.95 1.61 -6.14
CA ASP A 408 -9.26 1.84 -7.53
C ASP A 408 -8.63 0.75 -8.40
N HIS A 409 -9.46 -0.02 -9.08
CA HIS A 409 -9.00 -1.11 -9.95
C HIS A 409 -8.49 -0.63 -11.32
N LYS A 410 -8.64 0.67 -11.62
CA LYS A 410 -8.11 1.31 -12.83
C LYS A 410 -6.72 1.90 -12.61
N GLN A 411 -6.22 1.88 -11.37
CA GLN A 411 -4.84 2.25 -11.02
C GLN A 411 -3.92 1.01 -11.01
N LEU A 412 -2.70 1.17 -10.50
CA LEU A 412 -1.71 0.09 -10.50
C LEU A 412 -2.22 -1.16 -9.79
N PRO A 413 -2.08 -2.34 -10.40
CA PRO A 413 -2.52 -3.60 -9.83
C PRO A 413 -1.58 -4.07 -8.70
N PRO A 414 -1.96 -5.13 -7.98
CA PRO A 414 -1.08 -5.77 -7.01
C PRO A 414 0.22 -6.27 -7.64
N ILE A 415 1.32 -6.15 -6.89
CA ILE A 415 2.60 -6.73 -7.29
C ILE A 415 2.65 -8.18 -6.83
N VAL A 416 2.72 -9.11 -7.77
CA VAL A 416 2.90 -10.53 -7.53
C VAL A 416 4.27 -10.95 -8.06
N SER A 417 5.06 -11.58 -7.20
CA SER A 417 6.46 -11.87 -7.49
C SER A 417 6.69 -13.11 -8.34
N SER A 418 5.79 -14.08 -8.20
CA SER A 418 5.89 -15.36 -8.91
C SER A 418 5.03 -15.36 -10.16
N GLU A 419 5.63 -15.61 -11.30
CA GLU A 419 4.90 -15.80 -12.56
C GLU A 419 4.00 -17.03 -12.57
N LYS A 420 4.30 -18.01 -11.72
CA LYS A 420 3.58 -19.28 -11.61
C LYS A 420 2.24 -19.15 -10.86
N VAL A 421 1.98 -18.04 -10.22
CA VAL A 421 0.70 -17.77 -9.56
C VAL A 421 -0.41 -17.72 -10.60
N LYS A 422 -1.55 -18.33 -10.30
CA LYS A 422 -2.74 -18.30 -11.16
C LYS A 422 -3.19 -16.86 -11.44
N ALA A 423 -3.64 -16.59 -12.66
CA ALA A 423 -4.05 -15.25 -13.08
C ALA A 423 -5.14 -14.66 -12.18
N GLU A 424 -6.08 -15.47 -11.73
CA GLU A 424 -7.16 -15.09 -10.84
C GLU A 424 -6.66 -14.53 -9.49
N LEU A 425 -5.57 -15.09 -8.97
CA LEU A 425 -4.96 -14.66 -7.71
C LEU A 425 -4.03 -13.44 -7.86
N LYS A 426 -3.67 -13.09 -9.08
CA LYS A 426 -2.91 -11.85 -9.37
C LYS A 426 -3.77 -10.60 -9.33
N GLN A 427 -5.08 -10.76 -9.42
CA GLN A 427 -6.03 -9.65 -9.35
C GLN A 427 -6.14 -9.08 -7.94
N SER A 428 -6.57 -7.84 -7.85
CA SER A 428 -6.91 -7.25 -6.57
C SER A 428 -8.25 -7.78 -6.05
N ALA A 429 -8.38 -7.81 -4.72
CA ALA A 429 -9.66 -8.11 -4.08
C ALA A 429 -10.74 -7.10 -4.53
N PHE A 430 -10.38 -5.84 -4.73
CA PHE A 430 -11.28 -4.81 -5.22
C PHE A 430 -11.83 -5.15 -6.61
N GLN A 431 -10.95 -5.51 -7.55
CA GLN A 431 -11.34 -5.87 -8.92
C GLN A 431 -12.21 -7.14 -8.96
N ALA A 432 -11.92 -8.10 -8.09
CA ALA A 432 -12.68 -9.35 -8.03
C ALA A 432 -14.10 -9.18 -7.49
N LEU A 433 -14.33 -8.15 -6.65
CA LEU A 433 -15.58 -7.94 -5.93
C LEU A 433 -16.47 -6.84 -6.53
N ILE A 434 -15.90 -5.91 -7.30
CA ILE A 434 -16.62 -4.73 -7.78
C ILE A 434 -17.81 -5.07 -8.69
N SER A 435 -18.93 -4.42 -8.42
CA SER A 435 -20.14 -4.42 -9.27
C SER A 435 -20.91 -3.11 -9.08
N ASP A 436 -21.87 -2.83 -9.95
CA ASP A 436 -22.70 -1.63 -9.86
C ASP A 436 -23.56 -1.56 -8.59
N GLU A 437 -23.78 -2.72 -7.95
CA GLU A 437 -24.66 -2.81 -6.77
C GLU A 437 -23.90 -2.66 -5.44
N ASN A 438 -22.57 -2.78 -5.45
CA ASN A 438 -21.76 -2.81 -4.23
C ASN A 438 -20.66 -1.75 -4.17
N CYS A 439 -20.64 -0.81 -5.12
CA CYS A 439 -19.58 0.18 -5.22
C CYS A 439 -20.12 1.57 -5.54
N THR A 440 -19.60 2.58 -4.85
CA THR A 440 -19.77 3.98 -5.25
C THR A 440 -18.44 4.51 -5.78
N MET A 441 -18.44 5.02 -7.02
CA MET A 441 -17.31 5.75 -7.57
C MET A 441 -17.39 7.23 -7.21
N LEU A 442 -16.32 7.77 -6.62
CA LEU A 442 -16.15 9.20 -6.40
C LEU A 442 -15.83 9.87 -7.74
N ASP A 443 -16.63 10.82 -8.17
CA ASP A 443 -16.66 11.33 -9.53
C ASP A 443 -15.93 12.68 -9.73
N THR A 444 -15.39 13.28 -8.67
CA THR A 444 -14.83 14.63 -8.74
C THR A 444 -13.39 14.68 -8.21
N SER A 445 -12.44 15.01 -9.07
CA SER A 445 -11.03 15.15 -8.72
C SER A 445 -10.69 16.58 -8.29
N PHE A 446 -10.03 16.71 -7.14
CA PHE A 446 -9.48 17.95 -6.60
C PHE A 446 -8.00 18.15 -6.98
N ARG A 447 -7.36 17.14 -7.58
CA ARG A 447 -5.94 17.12 -7.87
C ARG A 447 -5.63 17.55 -9.30
N MET A 448 -6.40 17.06 -10.26
CA MET A 448 -6.13 17.23 -11.66
C MET A 448 -6.83 18.48 -12.21
N CYS A 449 -6.13 19.24 -13.08
CA CYS A 449 -6.76 20.28 -13.87
C CYS A 449 -7.67 19.64 -14.95
N GLU A 450 -8.57 20.44 -15.50
CA GLU A 450 -9.60 19.98 -16.43
C GLU A 450 -9.05 19.22 -17.65
N PRO A 451 -8.00 19.68 -18.37
CA PRO A 451 -7.46 18.95 -19.51
C PRO A 451 -6.90 17.57 -19.15
N ILE A 452 -6.16 17.45 -18.03
CA ILE A 452 -5.63 16.17 -17.57
C ILE A 452 -6.76 15.28 -17.08
N CYS A 453 -7.69 15.84 -16.32
CA CYS A 453 -8.82 15.09 -15.80
C CYS A 453 -9.72 14.55 -16.90
N GLY A 454 -10.03 15.35 -17.94
CA GLY A 454 -10.79 14.92 -19.11
C GLY A 454 -10.14 13.75 -19.83
N TYR A 455 -8.84 13.87 -20.10
CA TYR A 455 -8.07 12.79 -20.74
C TYR A 455 -8.09 11.49 -19.92
N VAL A 456 -7.81 11.58 -18.63
CA VAL A 456 -7.85 10.41 -17.71
C VAL A 456 -9.27 9.85 -17.60
N SER A 457 -10.28 10.72 -17.58
CA SER A 457 -11.69 10.35 -17.46
C SER A 457 -12.15 9.52 -18.66
N GLU A 458 -11.84 9.98 -19.88
CA GLU A 458 -12.20 9.28 -21.11
C GLU A 458 -11.48 7.93 -21.23
N LEU A 459 -10.20 7.86 -20.87
CA LEU A 459 -9.41 6.64 -21.04
C LEU A 459 -9.74 5.55 -20.00
N PHE A 460 -10.06 5.94 -18.76
CA PHE A 460 -10.12 4.98 -17.65
C PHE A 460 -11.47 4.93 -16.94
N TYR A 461 -12.28 6.01 -17.04
CA TYR A 461 -13.49 6.13 -16.21
C TYR A 461 -14.74 6.44 -17.05
N ASP A 462 -14.74 6.08 -18.33
CA ASP A 462 -15.88 6.21 -19.25
C ASP A 462 -16.50 7.61 -19.26
N GLY A 463 -15.68 8.66 -19.09
CA GLY A 463 -16.13 10.04 -19.04
C GLY A 463 -16.79 10.48 -17.72
N HIS A 464 -16.82 9.62 -16.69
CA HIS A 464 -17.54 9.91 -15.45
C HIS A 464 -16.74 10.74 -14.43
N LEU A 465 -15.40 10.84 -14.58
CA LEU A 465 -14.56 11.63 -13.69
C LEU A 465 -14.50 13.09 -14.14
N LYS A 466 -14.70 14.02 -13.21
CA LYS A 466 -14.74 15.48 -13.46
C LYS A 466 -13.69 16.20 -12.63
N ALA A 467 -13.10 17.27 -13.18
CA ALA A 467 -12.26 18.17 -12.41
C ALA A 467 -13.14 19.11 -11.56
N MET A 468 -12.71 19.42 -10.35
CA MET A 468 -13.32 20.49 -9.56
C MET A 468 -13.06 21.83 -10.26
N LYS A 469 -14.11 22.69 -10.44
CA LYS A 469 -14.02 23.97 -11.18
C LYS A 469 -12.94 24.94 -10.67
N HIS A 470 -12.47 24.76 -9.44
CA HIS A 470 -11.39 25.54 -8.83
C HIS A 470 -10.10 24.72 -8.65
N GLY A 471 -10.02 23.54 -9.26
CA GLY A 471 -8.81 22.74 -9.33
C GLY A 471 -7.75 23.53 -10.09
N HIS A 472 -6.71 23.82 -9.40
CA HIS A 472 -5.50 24.55 -9.71
C HIS A 472 -5.17 24.67 -11.20
N SER A 473 -5.45 25.84 -11.78
CA SER A 473 -4.84 26.27 -13.03
C SER A 473 -3.41 26.79 -12.73
N ASN A 474 -2.54 25.91 -12.26
CA ASN A 474 -1.11 26.23 -12.29
C ASN A 474 -0.68 26.17 -13.74
N THR A 475 -0.75 27.29 -14.41
CA THR A 475 -0.26 27.43 -15.78
C THR A 475 1.19 27.82 -15.69
N LEU A 476 2.08 26.96 -16.18
CA LEU A 476 3.43 27.35 -16.45
C LEU A 476 3.42 28.22 -17.73
N ILE A 477 4.03 29.37 -17.67
CA ILE A 477 4.21 30.25 -18.84
C ILE A 477 5.61 29.95 -19.38
N CYS A 478 5.67 29.45 -20.60
CA CYS A 478 6.92 29.22 -21.31
C CYS A 478 6.88 29.91 -22.66
N ASP A 479 7.92 30.67 -22.99
CA ASP A 479 8.05 31.37 -24.26
C ASP A 479 8.47 30.45 -25.41
N ASP A 480 8.84 29.19 -25.14
CA ASP A 480 9.22 28.22 -26.16
C ASP A 480 7.99 27.55 -26.77
N PRO A 481 7.76 27.72 -28.11
CA PRO A 481 6.62 27.12 -28.76
C PRO A 481 6.62 25.59 -28.79
N LEU A 482 7.75 24.93 -28.47
CA LEU A 482 7.84 23.47 -28.30
C LEU A 482 7.10 22.99 -27.03
N TYR A 483 6.90 23.88 -26.06
CA TYR A 483 6.20 23.59 -24.81
C TYR A 483 4.88 24.36 -24.74
N SER A 484 4.08 24.28 -25.77
CA SER A 484 2.73 24.83 -25.79
C SER A 484 1.87 24.07 -24.78
N PHE A 485 1.31 24.80 -23.80
CA PHE A 485 0.49 24.23 -22.71
C PHE A 485 -1.00 24.09 -23.08
N ASP A 486 -1.35 24.17 -24.34
CA ASP A 486 -2.70 23.86 -24.82
C ASP A 486 -2.97 22.35 -24.81
N SER A 487 -1.91 21.53 -24.63
CA SER A 487 -2.02 20.08 -24.49
C SER A 487 -1.63 19.62 -23.08
N PRO A 488 -2.38 18.69 -22.47
CA PRO A 488 -2.02 18.13 -21.16
C PRO A 488 -0.79 17.24 -21.18
N VAL A 489 -0.28 16.89 -22.35
CA VAL A 489 0.81 15.92 -22.52
C VAL A 489 1.83 16.44 -23.51
N ILE A 490 3.09 16.48 -23.08
CA ILE A 490 4.24 16.66 -23.97
C ILE A 490 4.79 15.27 -24.28
N LEU A 491 4.81 14.92 -25.55
CA LEU A 491 5.37 13.67 -26.01
C LEU A 491 6.84 13.89 -26.41
N HIS A 492 7.76 13.17 -25.80
CA HIS A 492 9.17 13.18 -26.12
C HIS A 492 9.68 11.73 -26.25
N GLU A 493 10.33 11.41 -27.34
CA GLU A 493 10.91 10.09 -27.58
C GLU A 493 12.41 10.13 -27.31
N GLU A 494 12.89 9.32 -26.40
CA GLU A 494 14.32 9.10 -26.16
C GLU A 494 14.66 7.63 -26.40
N ASP A 495 15.72 7.41 -27.15
CA ASP A 495 16.28 6.08 -27.38
C ASP A 495 17.31 5.79 -26.28
N ASP A 496 16.83 5.26 -25.17
CA ASP A 496 17.64 4.90 -24.01
C ASP A 496 17.27 3.50 -23.51
N GLU A 497 18.29 2.63 -23.41
CA GLU A 497 18.15 1.26 -22.94
C GLU A 497 18.24 1.13 -21.40
N GLY A 498 18.21 2.23 -20.65
CA GLY A 498 18.32 2.24 -19.19
C GLY A 498 17.08 1.66 -18.48
N GLU A 499 17.26 0.62 -17.70
CA GLU A 499 16.15 -0.02 -16.96
C GLU A 499 15.63 0.81 -15.77
N GLN A 500 16.50 1.50 -15.02
CA GLN A 500 16.15 2.22 -13.79
C GLN A 500 16.70 3.65 -13.73
N VAL A 501 17.66 4.00 -14.55
CA VAL A 501 18.30 5.30 -14.62
C VAL A 501 18.55 5.65 -16.07
N SER A 502 18.00 6.76 -16.54
CA SER A 502 18.25 7.32 -17.87
C SER A 502 18.95 8.67 -17.71
N GLU A 503 20.22 8.75 -18.09
CA GLU A 503 20.97 10.01 -18.07
C GLU A 503 20.46 10.99 -19.12
N LYS A 504 20.00 10.48 -20.27
CA LYS A 504 19.41 11.29 -21.34
C LYS A 504 18.08 11.90 -20.92
N GLU A 505 17.23 11.11 -20.28
CA GLU A 505 15.95 11.57 -19.74
C GLU A 505 16.15 12.64 -18.66
N ALA A 506 17.09 12.41 -17.74
CA ALA A 506 17.46 13.38 -16.72
C ALA A 506 17.99 14.70 -17.31
N ALA A 507 18.86 14.61 -18.33
CA ALA A 507 19.38 15.79 -19.02
C ALA A 507 18.27 16.54 -19.79
N PHE A 508 17.35 15.82 -20.43
CA PHE A 508 16.20 16.43 -21.08
C PHE A 508 15.31 17.18 -20.08
N ILE A 509 14.95 16.53 -18.99
CA ILE A 509 14.14 17.15 -17.92
C ILE A 509 14.83 18.39 -17.36
N ALA A 510 16.14 18.32 -17.11
CA ALA A 510 16.91 19.47 -16.63
C ALA A 510 16.89 20.64 -17.62
N ASN A 511 17.00 20.37 -18.94
CA ASN A 511 16.92 21.39 -19.97
C ASN A 511 15.51 22.00 -20.07
N VAL A 512 14.46 21.18 -19.96
CA VAL A 512 13.08 21.66 -19.92
C VAL A 512 12.89 22.59 -18.72
N ILE A 513 13.31 22.16 -17.53
CA ILE A 513 13.19 22.98 -16.30
C ILE A 513 14.00 24.29 -16.42
N ALA A 514 15.19 24.26 -17.03
CA ALA A 514 16.00 25.46 -17.22
C ALA A 514 15.41 26.44 -18.23
N GLY A 515 14.50 25.98 -19.11
CA GLY A 515 13.77 26.82 -20.07
C GLY A 515 12.55 27.54 -19.48
N PHE A 516 12.16 27.18 -18.26
CA PHE A 516 11.14 27.87 -17.48
C PHE A 516 11.75 28.93 -16.57
#